data_826a2c972f22e0fd91931c72816fc7c2
#
_entry.id   826a2c972f22e0fd91931c72816fc7c2
#
_cell.length_a   1.000
_cell.length_b   1.000
_cell.length_c   1.000
_cell.angle_alpha   90.00
_cell.angle_beta   90.00
_cell.angle_gamma   90.00
#
_symmetry.space_group_name_H-M   'P 1'
#
loop_
_entity.id
_entity.type
_entity.pdbx_description
1 polymer ?
#
loop_
_entity_poly.entity_id
_entity_poly.type
_entity_poly.pdbx_seq_one_letter_code
_entity_poly.pdbx_strand_id
1 'polypeptide(L)'
;VAIAIKTRGRPRAASFLLTIDAGEALRATTLRLRVSKTFDVIVVGLGAMGSATAYQLAKRGVKVLGIDRFTPPHAFGSSHGDTRVTRLACGEGAQYTPFARRSNEIWRELEQATAKTLLVQNGLLVISGKGERAKTHGNADFLQTTISAANTHGVPHELLGDADIRRRFPAFGIDDGDRGYFEPTGGFLHPEACVKAQLDEAT
;
A
#
# COMPACT_ATOMS: atom_id res chain seq x y z
N VAL A 1 -9.88 -11.68 23.46
CA VAL A 1 -9.47 -12.55 22.35
C VAL A 1 -10.68 -12.75 21.45
N ALA A 2 -10.71 -12.10 20.30
CA ALA A 2 -11.73 -12.35 19.29
C ALA A 2 -11.16 -13.35 18.28
N ILE A 3 -11.70 -14.57 18.25
CA ILE A 3 -11.35 -15.57 17.24
C ILE A 3 -12.48 -15.53 16.20
N ALA A 4 -12.21 -14.95 15.03
CA ALA A 4 -13.13 -15.02 13.91
C ALA A 4 -12.73 -16.20 13.01
N ILE A 5 -13.47 -17.31 13.10
CA ILE A 5 -13.34 -18.44 12.18
C ILE A 5 -14.45 -18.32 11.15
N LYS A 6 -14.13 -17.94 9.91
CA LYS A 6 -15.09 -17.91 8.81
C LYS A 6 -14.75 -19.01 7.82
N THR A 7 -15.51 -20.10 7.84
CA THR A 7 -15.42 -21.14 6.82
C THR A 7 -16.47 -20.85 5.74
N ARG A 8 -16.07 -20.49 4.54
CA ARG A 8 -16.92 -20.52 3.35
C ARG A 8 -16.62 -21.79 2.54
N GLY A 9 -17.68 -22.52 2.22
CA GLY A 9 -17.61 -23.82 1.58
C GLY A 9 -17.04 -23.80 0.17
N ARG A 10 -15.85 -24.31 0.08
CA ARG A 10 -15.11 -25.03 -0.98
C ARG A 10 -13.70 -25.27 -0.42
N PRO A 11 -12.95 -26.33 -0.80
CA PRO A 11 -11.64 -26.61 -0.23
C PRO A 11 -10.59 -25.64 -0.81
N ARG A 12 -10.67 -24.36 -0.43
CA ARG A 12 -9.55 -23.43 -0.48
C ARG A 12 -8.70 -23.68 0.77
N ALA A 13 -7.39 -23.59 0.67
CA ALA A 13 -6.50 -23.66 1.82
C ALA A 13 -7.03 -22.73 2.93
N ALA A 14 -7.25 -23.27 4.13
CA ALA A 14 -7.84 -22.51 5.20
C ALA A 14 -6.82 -21.51 5.74
N SER A 15 -7.10 -20.22 5.59
CA SER A 15 -6.34 -19.13 6.22
C SER A 15 -7.06 -18.69 7.49
N PHE A 16 -6.29 -18.35 8.54
CA PHE A 16 -6.83 -17.91 9.83
C PHE A 16 -6.20 -16.60 10.24
N LEU A 17 -7.02 -15.73 10.79
CA LEU A 17 -6.59 -14.51 11.46
C LEU A 17 -6.68 -14.70 12.98
N LEU A 18 -5.59 -14.44 13.69
CA LEU A 18 -5.56 -14.43 15.14
C LEU A 18 -5.18 -13.04 15.63
N THR A 19 -6.07 -12.41 16.39
CA THR A 19 -5.78 -11.17 17.09
C THR A 19 -5.58 -11.46 18.57
N ILE A 20 -4.48 -10.98 19.15
CA ILE A 20 -4.18 -11.13 20.58
C ILE A 20 -4.26 -9.75 21.22
N ASP A 21 -5.27 -9.52 22.07
CA ASP A 21 -5.34 -8.32 22.89
C ASP A 21 -4.41 -8.44 24.09
N ALA A 22 -3.46 -7.53 24.21
CA ALA A 22 -2.43 -7.55 25.26
C ALA A 22 -2.94 -7.10 26.65
N GLY A 23 -4.17 -6.59 26.74
CA GLY A 23 -4.76 -6.13 28.01
C GLY A 23 -5.10 -7.27 29.00
N GLU A 24 -5.31 -8.49 28.52
CA GLU A 24 -5.67 -9.65 29.35
C GLU A 24 -4.55 -10.70 29.48
N ALA A 25 -3.40 -10.49 28.89
CA ALA A 25 -2.33 -11.51 28.78
C ALA A 25 -1.54 -11.78 30.07
N LEU A 26 -1.88 -11.16 31.21
CA LEU A 26 -1.13 -11.35 32.47
C LEU A 26 -1.74 -12.43 33.41
N ARG A 27 -2.81 -13.09 33.00
CA ARG A 27 -3.24 -14.32 33.69
C ARG A 27 -2.94 -15.51 32.77
N ALA A 28 -1.89 -16.24 33.11
CA ALA A 28 -1.47 -17.46 32.44
C ALA A 28 -2.57 -18.52 32.44
N THR A 29 -3.59 -18.35 31.62
CA THR A 29 -4.47 -19.42 31.22
C THR A 29 -3.84 -19.98 29.95
N THR A 30 -3.20 -21.13 30.08
CA THR A 30 -2.72 -21.93 28.95
C THR A 30 -3.92 -22.23 28.06
N LEU A 31 -4.17 -21.36 27.08
CA LEU A 31 -5.16 -21.60 26.03
C LEU A 31 -4.62 -22.74 25.17
N ARG A 32 -4.96 -23.98 25.52
CA ARG A 32 -4.73 -25.14 24.66
C ARG A 32 -5.68 -25.03 23.49
N LEU A 33 -5.29 -24.21 22.49
CA LEU A 33 -5.86 -24.28 21.16
C LEU A 33 -5.55 -25.67 20.62
N ARG A 34 -6.52 -26.59 20.71
CA ARG A 34 -6.50 -27.82 19.90
C ARG A 34 -6.78 -27.41 18.45
N VAL A 35 -5.83 -26.71 17.84
CA VAL A 35 -5.84 -26.47 16.42
C VAL A 35 -5.26 -27.74 15.80
N SER A 36 -6.12 -28.64 15.35
CA SER A 36 -5.70 -29.81 14.56
C SER A 36 -5.27 -29.41 13.13
N LYS A 37 -5.04 -28.12 12.90
CA LYS A 37 -4.68 -27.58 11.58
C LYS A 37 -3.22 -27.16 11.59
N THR A 38 -2.46 -27.70 10.65
CA THR A 38 -1.09 -27.28 10.34
C THR A 38 -1.14 -26.15 9.33
N PHE A 39 -0.26 -25.17 9.49
CA PHE A 39 -0.07 -24.06 8.55
C PHE A 39 1.31 -24.20 7.91
N ASP A 40 1.40 -23.81 6.63
CA ASP A 40 2.65 -23.81 5.90
C ASP A 40 3.47 -22.54 6.19
N VAL A 41 2.77 -21.42 6.44
CA VAL A 41 3.37 -20.10 6.69
C VAL A 41 2.64 -19.38 7.82
N ILE A 42 3.40 -18.70 8.67
CA ILE A 42 2.90 -17.76 9.67
C ILE A 42 3.35 -16.36 9.28
N VAL A 43 2.38 -15.43 9.15
CA VAL A 43 2.64 -14.01 8.89
C VAL A 43 2.40 -13.23 10.18
N VAL A 44 3.45 -12.59 10.70
CA VAL A 44 3.39 -11.79 11.93
C VAL A 44 3.35 -10.30 11.59
N GLY A 45 2.28 -9.62 12.04
CA GLY A 45 1.96 -8.25 11.69
C GLY A 45 1.14 -8.19 10.39
N LEU A 46 -0.09 -7.66 10.47
CA LEU A 46 -1.05 -7.64 9.37
C LEU A 46 -1.36 -6.22 8.88
N GLY A 47 -0.36 -5.32 8.97
CA GLY A 47 -0.37 -4.04 8.27
C GLY A 47 -0.22 -4.22 6.75
N ALA A 48 0.16 -3.17 6.02
CA ALA A 48 0.23 -3.19 4.56
C ALA A 48 1.06 -4.35 3.99
N MET A 49 2.23 -4.65 4.59
CA MET A 49 3.11 -5.73 4.10
C MET A 49 2.57 -7.12 4.44
N GLY A 50 2.09 -7.31 5.68
CA GLY A 50 1.61 -8.61 6.13
C GLY A 50 0.27 -8.99 5.51
N SER A 51 -0.66 -8.04 5.35
CA SER A 51 -1.94 -8.30 4.66
C SER A 51 -1.72 -8.67 3.19
N ALA A 52 -0.80 -7.95 2.50
CA ALA A 52 -0.44 -8.27 1.13
C ALA A 52 0.20 -9.68 1.03
N THR A 53 1.09 -10.01 1.96
CA THR A 53 1.73 -11.34 2.02
C THR A 53 0.69 -12.45 2.25
N ALA A 54 -0.19 -12.27 3.24
CA ALA A 54 -1.23 -13.24 3.56
C ALA A 54 -2.19 -13.44 2.36
N TYR A 55 -2.63 -12.36 1.73
CA TYR A 55 -3.46 -12.41 0.52
C TYR A 55 -2.79 -13.17 -0.62
N GLN A 56 -1.53 -12.82 -0.93
CA GLN A 56 -0.81 -13.43 -2.05
C GLN A 56 -0.49 -14.92 -1.81
N LEU A 57 -0.24 -15.32 -0.59
CA LEU A 57 -0.03 -16.73 -0.23
C LEU A 57 -1.35 -17.52 -0.30
N ALA A 58 -2.42 -16.97 0.28
CA ALA A 58 -3.75 -17.59 0.23
C ALA A 58 -4.26 -17.74 -1.21
N LYS A 59 -4.06 -16.72 -2.06
CA LYS A 59 -4.39 -16.77 -3.51
C LYS A 59 -3.66 -17.91 -4.24
N ARG A 60 -2.47 -18.32 -3.74
CA ARG A 60 -1.69 -19.46 -4.26
C ARG A 60 -2.03 -20.80 -3.61
N GLY A 61 -3.03 -20.84 -2.73
CA GLY A 61 -3.45 -22.07 -2.06
C GLY A 61 -2.56 -22.46 -0.87
N VAL A 62 -1.66 -21.60 -0.40
CA VAL A 62 -0.83 -21.85 0.78
C VAL A 62 -1.67 -21.69 2.05
N LYS A 63 -1.52 -22.59 3.02
CA LYS A 63 -2.18 -22.50 4.32
C LYS A 63 -1.47 -21.48 5.19
N VAL A 64 -2.08 -20.33 5.38
CA VAL A 64 -1.49 -19.18 6.09
C VAL A 64 -2.17 -18.93 7.42
N LEU A 65 -1.37 -18.73 8.48
CA LEU A 65 -1.79 -18.15 9.73
C LEU A 65 -1.30 -16.71 9.82
N GLY A 66 -2.24 -15.76 9.87
CA GLY A 66 -1.95 -14.35 10.14
C GLY A 66 -2.10 -14.04 11.63
N ILE A 67 -1.10 -13.39 12.21
CA ILE A 67 -1.08 -12.98 13.61
C ILE A 67 -0.83 -11.47 13.69
N ASP A 68 -1.67 -10.75 14.43
CA ASP A 68 -1.45 -9.35 14.76
C ASP A 68 -1.74 -9.11 16.24
N ARG A 69 -1.10 -8.07 16.79
CA ARG A 69 -1.35 -7.66 18.18
C ARG A 69 -2.73 -7.03 18.36
N PHE A 70 -3.22 -6.35 17.30
CA PHE A 70 -4.50 -5.65 17.30
C PHE A 70 -5.36 -6.18 16.16
N THR A 71 -6.66 -5.88 16.18
CA THR A 71 -7.55 -6.22 15.06
C THR A 71 -7.28 -5.29 13.87
N PRO A 72 -6.69 -5.79 12.74
CA PRO A 72 -6.44 -4.95 11.58
C PRO A 72 -7.75 -4.66 10.79
N PRO A 73 -7.83 -3.49 10.14
CA PRO A 73 -6.89 -2.39 10.16
C PRO A 73 -6.95 -1.62 11.48
N HIS A 74 -5.81 -1.07 11.92
CA HIS A 74 -5.72 -0.28 13.16
C HIS A 74 -4.71 0.87 12.99
N ALA A 75 -4.77 1.86 13.90
CA ALA A 75 -3.92 3.05 13.87
C ALA A 75 -2.61 2.92 14.69
N PHE A 76 -2.26 1.73 15.18
CA PHE A 76 -1.06 1.50 16.00
C PHE A 76 0.21 1.19 15.20
N GLY A 77 0.10 1.16 13.87
CA GLY A 77 1.23 0.98 12.95
C GLY A 77 1.32 2.14 11.96
N SER A 78 2.08 1.97 10.87
CA SER A 78 2.25 2.99 9.83
C SER A 78 1.25 2.88 8.67
N SER A 79 0.39 1.86 8.67
CA SER A 79 -0.55 1.57 7.58
C SER A 79 -1.95 2.13 7.87
N HIS A 80 -2.03 3.42 8.16
CA HIS A 80 -3.29 4.12 8.44
C HIS A 80 -3.22 5.58 7.97
N GLY A 81 -4.32 6.34 8.04
CA GLY A 81 -4.38 7.78 7.84
C GLY A 81 -5.03 8.19 6.52
N ASP A 82 -6.18 7.61 6.20
CA ASP A 82 -7.07 7.93 5.07
C ASP A 82 -6.47 7.78 3.68
N THR A 83 -5.25 8.28 3.45
CA THR A 83 -4.62 8.29 2.14
C THR A 83 -3.16 7.86 2.17
N ARG A 84 -2.74 7.20 1.09
CA ARG A 84 -1.34 6.88 0.82
C ARG A 84 -1.04 7.18 -0.65
N VAL A 85 -0.16 8.14 -0.90
CA VAL A 85 0.25 8.49 -2.28
C VAL A 85 0.79 7.28 -3.02
N THR A 86 0.37 7.12 -4.27
CA THR A 86 0.91 6.12 -5.20
C THR A 86 1.24 6.75 -6.55
N ARG A 87 2.28 6.26 -7.18
CA ARG A 87 2.76 6.69 -8.49
C ARG A 87 3.45 5.53 -9.21
N LEU A 88 3.58 5.63 -10.52
CA LEU A 88 4.32 4.63 -11.30
C LEU A 88 5.81 5.01 -11.41
N ALA A 89 6.12 6.26 -11.73
CA ALA A 89 7.51 6.71 -11.78
C ALA A 89 8.04 7.00 -10.37
N CYS A 90 9.04 6.22 -9.96
CA CYS A 90 9.62 6.29 -8.63
C CYS A 90 10.94 7.07 -8.67
N GLY A 91 10.99 8.24 -7.99
CA GLY A 91 12.19 9.05 -7.85
C GLY A 91 13.29 8.40 -6.98
N GLU A 92 12.93 7.37 -6.21
CA GLU A 92 13.85 6.53 -5.46
C GLU A 92 14.66 5.58 -6.36
N GLY A 93 14.18 5.33 -7.58
CA GLY A 93 14.88 4.53 -8.58
C GLY A 93 13.94 3.83 -9.57
N ALA A 94 14.36 3.77 -10.82
CA ALA A 94 13.57 3.20 -11.92
C ALA A 94 13.22 1.73 -11.72
N GLN A 95 14.01 0.98 -10.95
CA GLN A 95 13.76 -0.43 -10.63
C GLN A 95 12.47 -0.66 -9.85
N TYR A 96 11.90 0.36 -9.20
CA TYR A 96 10.64 0.25 -8.47
C TYR A 96 9.40 0.40 -9.35
N THR A 97 9.52 0.98 -10.55
CA THR A 97 8.39 1.22 -11.46
C THR A 97 7.62 -0.05 -11.84
N PRO A 98 8.28 -1.19 -12.16
CA PRO A 98 7.54 -2.44 -12.42
C PRO A 98 6.72 -2.92 -11.22
N PHE A 99 7.25 -2.77 -9.99
CA PHE A 99 6.52 -3.14 -8.77
C PHE A 99 5.32 -2.21 -8.52
N ALA A 100 5.48 -0.90 -8.73
CA ALA A 100 4.39 0.06 -8.61
C ALA A 100 3.28 -0.24 -9.63
N ARG A 101 3.64 -0.57 -10.88
CA ARG A 101 2.69 -0.98 -11.93
C ARG A 101 1.92 -2.24 -11.51
N ARG A 102 2.64 -3.27 -11.07
CA ARG A 102 2.00 -4.51 -10.62
C ARG A 102 1.13 -4.29 -9.38
N SER A 103 1.53 -3.40 -8.48
CA SER A 103 0.71 -3.02 -7.33
C SER A 103 -0.62 -2.40 -7.76
N ASN A 104 -0.61 -1.46 -8.72
CA ASN A 104 -1.84 -0.85 -9.23
C ASN A 104 -2.78 -1.88 -9.89
N GLU A 105 -2.24 -2.85 -10.63
CA GLU A 105 -3.01 -3.96 -11.20
C GLU A 105 -3.70 -4.79 -10.09
N ILE A 106 -2.96 -5.11 -9.03
CA ILE A 106 -3.49 -5.87 -7.88
C ILE A 106 -4.61 -5.09 -7.18
N TRP A 107 -4.46 -3.77 -7.04
CA TRP A 107 -5.53 -2.95 -6.47
C TRP A 107 -6.78 -2.99 -7.32
N ARG A 108 -6.67 -2.91 -8.65
CA ARG A 108 -7.83 -3.05 -9.56
C ARG A 108 -8.45 -4.45 -9.51
N GLU A 109 -7.63 -5.51 -9.41
CA GLU A 109 -8.14 -6.88 -9.19
C GLU A 109 -8.96 -6.96 -7.89
N LEU A 110 -8.47 -6.37 -6.79
CA LEU A 110 -9.16 -6.35 -5.50
C LEU A 110 -10.42 -5.50 -5.51
N GLU A 111 -10.43 -4.36 -6.19
CA GLU A 111 -11.63 -3.53 -6.37
C GLU A 111 -12.73 -4.31 -7.08
N GLN A 112 -12.39 -5.07 -8.13
CA GLN A 112 -13.34 -5.93 -8.83
C GLN A 112 -13.88 -7.05 -7.94
N ALA A 113 -13.03 -7.65 -7.11
CA ALA A 113 -13.43 -8.75 -6.22
C ALA A 113 -14.28 -8.28 -5.04
N THR A 114 -14.02 -7.07 -4.52
CA THR A 114 -14.63 -6.58 -3.27
C THR A 114 -15.71 -5.51 -3.48
N ALA A 115 -15.85 -4.98 -4.69
CA ALA A 115 -16.70 -3.83 -5.02
C ALA A 115 -16.40 -2.58 -4.17
N LYS A 116 -15.13 -2.41 -3.74
CA LYS A 116 -14.67 -1.26 -2.95
C LYS A 116 -13.72 -0.40 -3.75
N THR A 117 -13.77 0.91 -3.55
CA THR A 117 -12.75 1.83 -4.09
C THR A 117 -11.51 1.76 -3.20
N LEU A 118 -10.38 1.37 -3.77
CA LEU A 118 -9.09 1.27 -3.07
C LEU A 118 -8.07 2.26 -3.63
N LEU A 119 -8.04 2.42 -4.96
CA LEU A 119 -7.11 3.27 -5.71
C LEU A 119 -7.86 4.40 -6.41
N VAL A 120 -7.59 5.63 -6.01
CA VAL A 120 -8.08 6.85 -6.67
C VAL A 120 -6.96 7.45 -7.50
N GLN A 121 -7.13 7.46 -8.82
CA GLN A 121 -6.18 8.06 -9.76
C GLN A 121 -6.68 9.45 -10.17
N ASN A 122 -6.24 10.46 -9.47
CA ASN A 122 -6.60 11.87 -9.67
C ASN A 122 -5.40 12.75 -10.05
N GLY A 123 -4.29 12.12 -10.43
CA GLY A 123 -3.04 12.77 -10.76
C GLY A 123 -2.09 12.92 -9.57
N LEU A 124 -0.81 13.00 -9.89
CA LEU A 124 0.26 13.30 -8.93
C LEU A 124 1.13 14.41 -9.48
N LEU A 125 1.42 15.41 -8.68
CA LEU A 125 2.35 16.49 -9.00
C LEU A 125 3.56 16.41 -8.06
N VAL A 126 4.76 16.31 -8.64
CA VAL A 126 6.03 16.46 -7.93
C VAL A 126 6.57 17.84 -8.29
N ILE A 127 6.80 18.69 -7.29
CA ILE A 127 7.38 20.03 -7.46
C ILE A 127 8.80 20.00 -6.91
N SER A 128 9.74 20.55 -7.68
CA SER A 128 11.13 20.71 -7.27
C SER A 128 11.57 22.15 -7.39
N GLY A 129 12.05 22.71 -6.28
CA GLY A 129 12.67 24.03 -6.24
C GLY A 129 14.10 24.03 -6.76
N LYS A 130 14.75 25.20 -6.68
CA LYS A 130 16.18 25.36 -7.02
C LYS A 130 17.08 25.09 -5.81
N GLY A 131 18.33 24.68 -6.08
CA GLY A 131 19.37 24.51 -5.04
C GLY A 131 19.00 23.49 -3.97
N GLU A 132 19.13 23.85 -2.70
CA GLU A 132 18.83 22.96 -1.57
C GLU A 132 17.40 22.43 -1.56
N ARG A 133 16.45 23.18 -2.10
CA ARG A 133 15.03 22.75 -2.23
C ARG A 133 14.83 21.63 -3.25
N ALA A 134 15.80 21.36 -4.11
CA ALA A 134 15.75 20.23 -5.03
C ALA A 134 16.05 18.88 -4.36
N LYS A 135 16.59 18.88 -3.13
CA LYS A 135 16.93 17.66 -2.39
C LYS A 135 15.68 17.09 -1.71
N THR A 136 15.28 15.91 -2.12
CA THR A 136 14.13 15.18 -1.54
C THR A 136 14.56 13.75 -1.23
N HIS A 137 14.22 13.26 -0.05
CA HIS A 137 14.53 11.89 0.40
C HIS A 137 16.01 11.48 0.27
N GLY A 138 16.92 12.45 0.50
CA GLY A 138 18.37 12.20 0.38
C GLY A 138 18.88 12.09 -1.05
N ASN A 139 18.01 12.25 -2.05
CA ASN A 139 18.36 12.29 -3.46
C ASN A 139 18.51 13.74 -3.91
N ALA A 140 19.72 14.10 -4.39
CA ALA A 140 20.04 15.46 -4.82
C ALA A 140 19.24 15.93 -6.06
N ASP A 141 18.71 15.01 -6.84
CA ASP A 141 17.90 15.32 -8.03
C ASP A 141 16.72 14.34 -8.18
N PHE A 142 15.84 14.36 -7.17
CA PHE A 142 14.65 13.50 -7.12
C PHE A 142 13.74 13.68 -8.35
N LEU A 143 13.55 14.93 -8.80
CA LEU A 143 12.73 15.21 -9.97
C LEU A 143 13.32 14.58 -11.23
N GLN A 144 14.62 14.73 -11.47
CA GLN A 144 15.29 14.17 -12.65
C GLN A 144 15.28 12.63 -12.63
N THR A 145 15.47 12.04 -11.45
CA THR A 145 15.36 10.57 -11.28
C THR A 145 13.94 10.08 -11.58
N THR A 146 12.91 10.83 -11.14
CA THR A 146 11.51 10.53 -11.47
C THR A 146 11.27 10.60 -12.98
N ILE A 147 11.73 11.66 -13.64
CA ILE A 147 11.60 11.82 -15.10
C ILE A 147 12.32 10.68 -15.83
N SER A 148 13.55 10.33 -15.40
CA SER A 148 14.31 9.23 -15.99
C SER A 148 13.58 7.89 -15.84
N ALA A 149 13.01 7.61 -14.66
CA ALA A 149 12.22 6.41 -14.43
C ALA A 149 10.97 6.37 -15.32
N ALA A 150 10.29 7.51 -15.47
CA ALA A 150 9.12 7.63 -16.33
C ALA A 150 9.46 7.33 -17.80
N ASN A 151 10.54 7.93 -18.31
CA ASN A 151 11.01 7.72 -19.68
C ASN A 151 11.42 6.27 -19.91
N THR A 152 12.18 5.68 -18.99
CA THR A 152 12.67 4.29 -19.08
C THR A 152 11.52 3.28 -19.17
N HIS A 153 10.43 3.53 -18.45
CA HIS A 153 9.30 2.60 -18.35
C HIS A 153 8.06 3.04 -19.12
N GLY A 154 8.15 4.10 -19.92
CA GLY A 154 7.02 4.60 -20.72
C GLY A 154 5.83 5.04 -19.88
N VAL A 155 6.08 5.70 -18.73
CA VAL A 155 5.01 6.24 -17.89
C VAL A 155 4.55 7.58 -18.46
N PRO A 156 3.25 7.75 -18.80
CA PRO A 156 2.71 9.02 -19.29
C PRO A 156 2.90 10.12 -18.27
N HIS A 157 3.49 11.24 -18.66
CA HIS A 157 3.73 12.38 -17.79
C HIS A 157 3.86 13.69 -18.55
N GLU A 158 3.74 14.80 -17.84
CA GLU A 158 3.96 16.15 -18.33
C GLU A 158 5.04 16.83 -17.48
N LEU A 159 5.89 17.61 -18.15
CA LEU A 159 6.83 18.50 -17.47
C LEU A 159 6.26 19.91 -17.46
N LEU A 160 6.18 20.52 -16.28
CA LEU A 160 5.56 21.82 -16.06
C LEU A 160 6.59 22.83 -15.58
N GLY A 161 6.55 24.02 -16.16
CA GLY A 161 7.24 25.18 -15.62
C GLY A 161 6.42 25.85 -14.51
N ASP A 162 7.05 26.81 -13.82
CA ASP A 162 6.44 27.57 -12.73
C ASP A 162 5.11 28.23 -13.10
N ALA A 163 5.04 28.85 -14.29
CA ALA A 163 3.81 29.49 -14.79
C ALA A 163 2.66 28.49 -14.99
N ASP A 164 2.97 27.29 -15.50
CA ASP A 164 1.97 26.22 -15.70
C ASP A 164 1.47 25.67 -14.36
N ILE A 165 2.40 25.48 -13.39
CA ILE A 165 2.04 25.01 -12.07
C ILE A 165 1.13 26.03 -11.37
N ARG A 166 1.47 27.31 -11.37
CA ARG A 166 0.64 28.39 -10.79
C ARG A 166 -0.77 28.42 -11.39
N ARG A 167 -0.85 28.26 -12.71
CA ARG A 167 -2.14 28.28 -13.42
C ARG A 167 -3.00 27.06 -13.10
N ARG A 168 -2.42 25.86 -13.11
CA ARG A 168 -3.16 24.60 -12.95
C ARG A 168 -3.41 24.23 -11.49
N PHE A 169 -2.53 24.64 -10.60
CA PHE A 169 -2.52 24.26 -9.19
C PHE A 169 -2.33 25.48 -8.27
N PRO A 170 -3.26 26.41 -8.28
CA PRO A 170 -3.11 27.72 -7.61
C PRO A 170 -3.00 27.64 -6.08
N ALA A 171 -3.30 26.46 -5.48
CA ALA A 171 -3.17 26.24 -4.04
C ALA A 171 -1.73 26.10 -3.56
N PHE A 172 -0.76 25.88 -4.47
CA PHE A 172 0.66 25.74 -4.12
C PHE A 172 1.40 27.07 -4.26
N GLY A 173 2.23 27.39 -3.26
CA GLY A 173 3.19 28.50 -3.34
C GLY A 173 4.34 28.10 -4.25
N ILE A 174 4.47 28.74 -5.41
CA ILE A 174 5.46 28.42 -6.45
C ILE A 174 6.39 29.61 -6.65
N ASP A 175 7.69 29.35 -6.56
CA ASP A 175 8.74 30.34 -6.84
C ASP A 175 9.13 30.33 -8.33
N ASP A 176 9.76 31.41 -8.79
CA ASP A 176 10.25 31.52 -10.16
C ASP A 176 11.32 30.48 -10.48
N GLY A 177 11.08 29.69 -11.52
CA GLY A 177 11.93 28.62 -11.99
C GLY A 177 11.79 27.31 -11.21
N ASP A 178 10.76 27.13 -10.40
CA ASP A 178 10.34 25.84 -9.94
C ASP A 178 9.88 24.97 -11.12
N ARG A 179 10.06 23.66 -11.00
CA ARG A 179 9.69 22.70 -12.04
C ARG A 179 8.76 21.66 -11.48
N GLY A 180 7.83 21.20 -12.31
CA GLY A 180 6.90 20.13 -11.98
C GLY A 180 6.99 18.92 -12.88
N TYR A 181 6.73 17.77 -12.30
CA TYR A 181 6.43 16.53 -13.00
C TYR A 181 4.99 16.15 -12.64
N PHE A 182 4.14 16.03 -13.63
CA PHE A 182 2.75 15.62 -13.44
C PHE A 182 2.50 14.26 -14.08
N GLU A 183 2.03 13.30 -13.27
CA GLU A 183 1.66 11.95 -13.68
C GLU A 183 0.14 11.78 -13.57
N PRO A 184 -0.60 11.73 -14.70
CA PRO A 184 -2.07 11.59 -14.68
C PRO A 184 -2.55 10.30 -14.02
N THR A 185 -1.74 9.24 -14.10
CA THR A 185 -2.05 7.92 -13.50
C THR A 185 -1.67 7.79 -12.03
N GLY A 186 -1.00 8.79 -11.48
CA GLY A 186 -0.73 8.89 -10.06
C GLY A 186 -1.99 9.20 -9.25
N GLY A 187 -1.89 9.08 -7.93
CA GLY A 187 -3.02 9.34 -7.04
C GLY A 187 -2.79 8.83 -5.63
N PHE A 188 -3.82 8.25 -5.02
CA PHE A 188 -3.71 7.73 -3.67
C PHE A 188 -4.52 6.45 -3.45
N LEU A 189 -4.14 5.72 -2.42
CA LEU A 189 -4.82 4.55 -1.90
C LEU A 189 -5.51 4.91 -0.58
N HIS A 190 -6.61 4.20 -0.25
CA HIS A 190 -7.21 4.17 1.07
C HIS A 190 -6.58 3.03 1.89
N PRO A 191 -5.54 3.29 2.73
CA PRO A 191 -4.70 2.24 3.29
C PRO A 191 -5.46 1.25 4.17
N GLU A 192 -6.39 1.71 5.00
CA GLU A 192 -7.21 0.84 5.85
C GLU A 192 -8.14 -0.06 5.02
N ALA A 193 -8.75 0.50 3.96
CA ALA A 193 -9.58 -0.27 3.05
C ALA A 193 -8.77 -1.31 2.28
N CYS A 194 -7.54 -0.97 1.89
CA CYS A 194 -6.60 -1.88 1.22
C CYS A 194 -6.22 -3.07 2.11
N VAL A 195 -5.80 -2.79 3.36
CA VAL A 195 -5.48 -3.84 4.34
C VAL A 195 -6.69 -4.74 4.56
N LYS A 196 -7.88 -4.14 4.78
CA LYS A 196 -9.09 -4.91 4.99
C LYS A 196 -9.45 -5.78 3.79
N ALA A 197 -9.40 -5.24 2.57
CA ALA A 197 -9.72 -5.99 1.37
C ALA A 197 -8.80 -7.19 1.17
N GLN A 198 -7.49 -7.02 1.39
CA GLN A 198 -6.52 -8.11 1.30
C GLN A 198 -6.79 -9.21 2.35
N LEU A 199 -7.13 -8.84 3.58
CA LEU A 199 -7.42 -9.81 4.64
C LEU A 199 -8.75 -10.52 4.43
N ASP A 200 -9.79 -9.81 3.96
CA ASP A 200 -11.09 -10.40 3.63
C ASP A 200 -10.95 -11.45 2.51
N GLU A 201 -10.12 -11.19 1.52
CA GLU A 201 -9.86 -12.12 0.39
C GLU A 201 -8.87 -13.24 0.74
N ALA A 202 -8.10 -13.10 1.83
CA ALA A 202 -7.20 -14.13 2.33
C ALA A 202 -7.90 -15.17 3.21
N THR A 203 -9.14 -14.93 3.65
CA THR A 203 -9.90 -15.82 4.54
C THR A 203 -11.04 -16.51 3.82
#